data_8531a12618126231c5102925393f8208
#
_entry.id   8531a12618126231c5102925393f8208
#
_cell.length_a   1.000
_cell.length_b   1.000
_cell.length_c   1.000
_cell.angle_alpha   90.00
_cell.angle_beta   90.00
_cell.angle_gamma   90.00
#
_symmetry.space_group_name_H-M   'P 1'
#
loop_
_entity.id
_entity.type
_entity.pdbx_description
1 polymer ?
#
loop_
_entity_poly.entity_id
_entity_poly.type
_entity_poly.pdbx_seq_one_letter_code
_entity_poly.pdbx_strand_id
1 'polypeptide(L)'
;MPERRFLVVRLGSLGDIVHTFPAVVALRESFPAAEIVWLTHPRWKLLVSSSGLASKIWTTETRSLASWKKIIGEIRDANFDTAIDYQGLWKSAAPAFLAGVRERIGFAPAAVREFGVPILYTEKVHANSSHVADQNGELSLRAGALAPVAEVHIQPPPVDDEAFLKYLSARGVDRYVVLSPGGGWRSKCWPPERFGTLCRMISDSLSLRCVVNYGPGEDDLPAKVRGSSSDTDPLLFNGELGPLMSLLRHAECVVGGDTGPLHLAVALGTPVVALFGPTNPARNGPYRGAKGAVATPRAAAIINSEDIVLRAPNVITTHARGNQPHPSMLEIQVDAVFEAVRRVVKGRS
;
A
#
# COMPACT_ATOMS: atom_id res chain seq x y z
N MET A 1 16.61 30.31 7.50
CA MET A 1 16.58 29.39 8.63
C MET A 1 17.52 28.26 8.28
N PRO A 2 18.25 27.63 9.24
CA PRO A 2 19.02 26.43 8.92
C PRO A 2 18.10 25.37 8.29
N GLU A 3 18.63 24.63 7.31
CA GLU A 3 17.88 23.56 6.65
C GLU A 3 17.51 22.50 7.69
N ARG A 4 16.21 22.23 7.87
CA ARG A 4 15.74 21.18 8.78
C ARG A 4 16.12 19.80 8.27
N ARG A 5 16.47 18.92 9.19
CA ARG A 5 16.83 17.52 8.87
C ARG A 5 15.86 16.57 9.54
N PHE A 6 15.08 15.88 8.73
CA PHE A 6 14.08 14.92 9.19
C PHE A 6 14.54 13.47 8.97
N LEU A 7 14.41 12.64 9.99
CA LEU A 7 14.47 11.19 9.88
C LEU A 7 13.05 10.63 9.84
N VAL A 8 12.62 10.16 8.67
CA VAL A 8 11.36 9.44 8.47
C VAL A 8 11.62 7.95 8.69
N VAL A 9 10.89 7.32 9.63
CA VAL A 9 11.04 5.89 9.91
C VAL A 9 9.79 5.14 9.51
N ARG A 10 9.91 4.32 8.46
CA ARG A 10 8.90 3.34 8.03
C ARG A 10 9.57 2.16 7.37
N LEU A 11 9.71 1.05 8.12
CA LEU A 11 10.46 -0.12 7.68
C LEU A 11 9.67 -1.06 6.76
N GLY A 12 8.36 -0.94 6.71
CA GLY A 12 7.43 -1.77 5.94
C GLY A 12 6.04 -1.77 6.60
N SER A 13 5.03 -2.48 6.09
CA SER A 13 5.01 -3.27 4.86
C SER A 13 4.80 -2.40 3.60
N LEU A 14 4.64 -3.03 2.40
CA LEU A 14 4.41 -2.30 1.15
C LEU A 14 3.25 -1.31 1.26
N GLY A 15 2.05 -1.77 1.59
CA GLY A 15 0.88 -0.91 1.72
C GLY A 15 1.04 0.17 2.79
N ASP A 16 1.69 -0.15 3.90
CA ASP A 16 1.95 0.83 4.96
C ASP A 16 2.93 1.93 4.51
N ILE A 17 3.94 1.62 3.69
CA ILE A 17 4.84 2.62 3.11
C ILE A 17 4.07 3.52 2.16
N VAL A 18 3.22 2.95 1.30
CA VAL A 18 2.35 3.71 0.40
C VAL A 18 1.47 4.67 1.19
N HIS A 19 0.83 4.21 2.27
CA HIS A 19 0.01 5.07 3.13
C HIS A 19 0.82 6.11 3.93
N THR A 20 2.15 6.05 3.92
CA THR A 20 3.01 7.06 4.55
C THR A 20 3.40 8.16 3.55
N PHE A 21 3.37 7.90 2.25
CA PHE A 21 3.74 8.89 1.24
C PHE A 21 2.99 10.22 1.37
N PRO A 22 1.66 10.26 1.51
CA PRO A 22 0.93 11.53 1.64
C PRO A 22 1.45 12.40 2.79
N ALA A 23 1.76 11.77 3.92
CA ALA A 23 2.30 12.47 5.09
C ALA A 23 3.70 13.07 4.83
N VAL A 24 4.54 12.37 4.04
CA VAL A 24 5.87 12.87 3.67
C VAL A 24 5.80 13.92 2.55
N VAL A 25 4.78 13.85 1.66
CA VAL A 25 4.48 14.94 0.71
C VAL A 25 4.20 16.23 1.49
N ALA A 26 3.34 16.18 2.50
CA ALA A 26 3.03 17.35 3.34
C ALA A 26 4.30 17.93 4.01
N LEU A 27 5.23 17.09 4.47
CA LEU A 27 6.53 17.55 4.97
C LEU A 27 7.37 18.23 3.88
N ARG A 28 7.45 17.62 2.70
CA ARG A 28 8.25 18.14 1.58
C ARG A 28 7.72 19.48 1.08
N GLU A 29 6.40 19.61 0.96
CA GLU A 29 5.74 20.86 0.56
C GLU A 29 5.95 21.98 1.58
N SER A 30 5.87 21.64 2.87
CA SER A 30 6.05 22.61 3.96
C SER A 30 7.51 23.01 4.21
N PHE A 31 8.44 22.11 3.88
CA PHE A 31 9.88 22.30 4.05
C PHE A 31 10.65 21.92 2.78
N PRO A 32 10.55 22.72 1.70
CA PRO A 32 11.15 22.36 0.40
C PRO A 32 12.68 22.16 0.44
N ALA A 33 13.37 22.93 1.29
CA ALA A 33 14.82 22.85 1.47
C ALA A 33 15.28 21.81 2.50
N ALA A 34 14.36 21.14 3.20
CA ALA A 34 14.74 20.15 4.23
C ALA A 34 15.41 18.91 3.66
N GLU A 35 16.41 18.39 4.37
CA GLU A 35 16.92 17.05 4.12
C GLU A 35 15.98 16.03 4.78
N ILE A 36 15.29 15.24 3.96
CA ILE A 36 14.45 14.12 4.42
C ILE A 36 15.21 12.83 4.16
N VAL A 37 15.62 12.14 5.23
CA VAL A 37 16.22 10.82 5.17
C VAL A 37 15.17 9.78 5.55
N TRP A 38 14.91 8.83 4.67
CA TRP A 38 13.94 7.76 4.94
C TRP A 38 14.66 6.47 5.33
N LEU A 39 14.41 5.99 6.55
CA LEU A 39 14.87 4.70 7.04
C LEU A 39 13.82 3.61 6.73
N THR A 40 14.21 2.63 5.91
CA THR A 40 13.35 1.52 5.49
C THR A 40 14.09 0.17 5.52
N HIS A 41 13.35 -0.94 5.32
CA HIS A 41 13.96 -2.25 5.09
C HIS A 41 14.53 -2.32 3.65
N PRO A 42 15.67 -2.98 3.40
CA PRO A 42 16.29 -3.05 2.07
C PRO A 42 15.33 -3.47 0.94
N ARG A 43 14.41 -4.38 1.22
CA ARG A 43 13.38 -4.84 0.29
C ARG A 43 12.53 -3.71 -0.30
N TRP A 44 12.35 -2.60 0.43
CA TRP A 44 11.47 -1.51 0.04
C TRP A 44 12.19 -0.26 -0.45
N LYS A 45 13.52 -0.34 -0.57
CA LYS A 45 14.34 0.80 -1.04
C LYS A 45 13.84 1.33 -2.38
N LEU A 46 13.55 0.45 -3.33
CA LEU A 46 13.05 0.82 -4.66
C LEU A 46 11.72 1.58 -4.56
N LEU A 47 10.76 1.09 -3.75
CA LEU A 47 9.46 1.74 -3.56
C LEU A 47 9.60 3.18 -3.04
N VAL A 48 10.45 3.36 -2.02
CA VAL A 48 10.71 4.70 -1.46
C VAL A 48 11.43 5.58 -2.48
N SER A 49 12.40 5.03 -3.22
CA SER A 49 13.11 5.74 -4.28
C SER A 49 12.17 6.24 -5.38
N SER A 50 11.22 5.42 -5.80
CA SER A 50 10.24 5.75 -6.85
C SER A 50 9.26 6.87 -6.46
N SER A 51 9.18 7.21 -5.17
CA SER A 51 8.35 8.33 -4.71
C SER A 51 9.00 9.70 -4.90
N GLY A 52 10.34 9.76 -5.01
CA GLY A 52 11.09 11.02 -5.08
C GLY A 52 11.04 11.90 -3.82
N LEU A 53 10.40 11.42 -2.74
CA LEU A 53 10.14 12.24 -1.54
C LEU A 53 11.34 12.37 -0.60
N ALA A 54 12.20 11.34 -0.57
CA ALA A 54 13.38 11.31 0.30
C ALA A 54 14.62 11.87 -0.40
N SER A 55 15.38 12.73 0.28
CA SER A 55 16.69 13.21 -0.17
C SER A 55 17.72 12.09 -0.14
N LYS A 56 17.60 11.19 0.86
CA LYS A 56 18.43 9.99 1.02
C LYS A 56 17.58 8.83 1.56
N ILE A 57 17.95 7.62 1.20
CA ILE A 57 17.29 6.41 1.68
C ILE A 57 18.32 5.54 2.40
N TRP A 58 18.10 5.35 3.68
CA TRP A 58 18.88 4.43 4.50
C TRP A 58 18.13 3.13 4.71
N THR A 59 18.90 2.05 4.80
CA THR A 59 18.29 0.73 4.98
C THR A 59 18.88 0.01 6.18
N THR A 60 18.02 -0.72 6.90
CA THR A 60 18.45 -1.55 8.02
C THR A 60 17.72 -2.90 8.04
N GLU A 61 18.45 -3.95 8.36
CA GLU A 61 17.90 -5.27 8.65
C GLU A 61 17.68 -5.40 10.15
N THR A 62 16.43 -5.46 10.56
CA THR A 62 16.05 -5.44 11.98
C THR A 62 16.42 -6.69 12.78
N ARG A 63 16.95 -7.74 12.13
CA ARG A 63 17.41 -8.98 12.77
C ARG A 63 18.91 -9.01 13.06
N SER A 64 19.68 -8.05 12.55
CA SER A 64 21.14 -7.99 12.70
C SER A 64 21.55 -6.94 13.71
N LEU A 65 22.25 -7.35 14.79
CA LEU A 65 22.84 -6.42 15.76
C LEU A 65 23.88 -5.49 15.13
N ALA A 66 24.63 -5.99 14.13
CA ALA A 66 25.60 -5.18 13.41
C ALA A 66 24.90 -4.05 12.62
N SER A 67 23.80 -4.39 11.91
CA SER A 67 22.98 -3.41 11.21
C SER A 67 22.39 -2.36 12.17
N TRP A 68 22.00 -2.77 13.38
CA TRP A 68 21.50 -1.85 14.41
C TRP A 68 22.58 -0.89 14.88
N LYS A 69 23.76 -1.39 15.23
CA LYS A 69 24.90 -0.55 15.67
C LYS A 69 25.28 0.46 14.60
N LYS A 70 25.35 -0.01 13.33
CA LYS A 70 25.65 0.85 12.18
C LYS A 70 24.63 1.97 12.03
N ILE A 71 23.34 1.65 11.96
CA ILE A 71 22.29 2.64 11.71
C ILE A 71 22.16 3.65 12.87
N ILE A 72 22.34 3.23 14.12
CA ILE A 72 22.36 4.13 15.28
C ILE A 72 23.53 5.11 15.19
N GLY A 73 24.72 4.65 14.79
CA GLY A 73 25.88 5.51 14.55
C GLY A 73 25.60 6.53 13.45
N GLU A 74 25.12 6.08 12.30
CA GLU A 74 24.78 6.96 11.17
C GLU A 74 23.72 8.02 11.54
N ILE A 75 22.68 7.64 12.31
CA ILE A 75 21.66 8.59 12.79
C ILE A 75 22.27 9.63 13.72
N ARG A 76 23.16 9.20 14.66
CA ARG A 76 23.83 10.10 15.59
C ARG A 76 24.73 11.11 14.87
N ASP A 77 25.55 10.63 13.94
CA ASP A 77 26.50 11.46 13.20
C ASP A 77 25.77 12.44 12.25
N ALA A 78 24.60 12.04 11.76
CA ALA A 78 23.77 12.87 10.90
C ALA A 78 23.12 14.05 11.63
N ASN A 79 22.98 13.99 12.95
CA ASN A 79 22.47 15.08 13.78
C ASN A 79 21.09 15.61 13.32
N PHE A 80 20.09 14.71 13.26
CA PHE A 80 18.72 15.07 12.86
C PHE A 80 18.04 15.97 13.90
N ASP A 81 17.29 16.97 13.43
CA ASP A 81 16.44 17.81 14.27
C ASP A 81 15.25 17.03 14.81
N THR A 82 14.59 16.27 13.93
CA THR A 82 13.34 15.57 14.23
C THR A 82 13.35 14.18 13.61
N ALA A 83 13.00 13.17 14.37
CA ALA A 83 12.67 11.83 13.88
C ALA A 83 11.15 11.59 13.98
N ILE A 84 10.55 11.08 12.91
CA ILE A 84 9.11 10.78 12.85
C ILE A 84 8.95 9.29 12.61
N ASP A 85 8.41 8.56 13.59
CA ASP A 85 8.15 7.13 13.48
C ASP A 85 6.69 6.86 13.10
N TYR A 86 6.48 6.59 11.81
CA TYR A 86 5.17 6.22 11.27
C TYR A 86 4.81 4.76 11.51
N GLN A 87 5.68 3.96 12.12
CA GLN A 87 5.45 2.53 12.30
C GLN A 87 4.98 2.16 13.70
N GLY A 88 5.50 2.79 14.75
CA GLY A 88 5.08 2.58 16.11
C GLY A 88 5.46 1.21 16.68
N LEU A 89 6.67 0.71 16.40
CA LEU A 89 7.22 -0.54 16.92
C LEU A 89 8.57 -0.30 17.60
N TRP A 90 8.97 -1.18 18.53
CA TRP A 90 10.30 -1.09 19.17
C TRP A 90 11.43 -0.99 18.15
N LYS A 91 11.36 -1.79 17.09
CA LYS A 91 12.37 -1.81 16.02
C LYS A 91 12.43 -0.55 15.16
N SER A 92 11.40 0.28 15.15
CA SER A 92 11.37 1.54 14.41
C SER A 92 11.70 2.75 15.30
N ALA A 93 11.25 2.73 16.54
CA ALA A 93 11.46 3.83 17.49
C ALA A 93 12.86 3.83 18.13
N ALA A 94 13.39 2.65 18.47
CA ALA A 94 14.63 2.54 19.22
C ALA A 94 15.88 3.11 18.54
N PRO A 95 16.08 3.02 17.21
CA PRO A 95 17.26 3.62 16.57
C PRO A 95 17.39 5.12 16.81
N ALA A 96 16.31 5.87 16.62
CA ALA A 96 16.31 7.33 16.86
C ALA A 96 16.51 7.70 18.34
N PHE A 97 15.91 6.92 19.24
CA PHE A 97 16.09 7.09 20.70
C PHE A 97 17.53 6.83 21.12
N LEU A 98 18.12 5.71 20.72
CA LEU A 98 19.50 5.32 21.07
C LEU A 98 20.55 6.23 20.41
N ALA A 99 20.23 6.81 19.27
CA ALA A 99 21.07 7.81 18.60
C ALA A 99 21.01 9.18 19.30
N GLY A 100 20.03 9.42 20.18
CA GLY A 100 19.90 10.68 20.91
C GLY A 100 19.23 11.80 20.09
N VAL A 101 18.43 11.47 19.05
CA VAL A 101 17.67 12.49 18.31
C VAL A 101 16.78 13.27 19.27
N ARG A 102 16.88 14.60 19.23
CA ARG A 102 16.27 15.46 20.26
C ARG A 102 14.75 15.41 20.23
N GLU A 103 14.15 15.60 19.07
CA GLU A 103 12.70 15.53 18.87
C GLU A 103 12.32 14.19 18.19
N ARG A 104 11.50 13.40 18.84
CA ARG A 104 11.04 12.10 18.37
C ARG A 104 9.54 12.02 18.45
N ILE A 105 8.89 12.08 17.28
CA ILE A 105 7.44 12.10 17.12
C ILE A 105 6.94 10.70 16.78
N GLY A 106 5.90 10.26 17.45
CA GLY A 106 5.24 8.99 17.17
C GLY A 106 3.83 8.93 17.75
N PHE A 107 3.16 7.82 17.52
CA PHE A 107 1.78 7.64 17.98
C PHE A 107 1.70 7.46 19.51
N ALA A 108 0.61 7.98 20.11
CA ALA A 108 0.25 7.76 21.49
C ALA A 108 -0.13 6.29 21.75
N PRO A 109 -0.17 5.83 23.05
CA PRO A 109 -0.36 4.43 23.40
C PRO A 109 -1.57 3.74 22.76
N ALA A 110 -2.67 4.45 22.56
CA ALA A 110 -3.90 3.88 21.97
C ALA A 110 -3.77 3.50 20.48
N ALA A 111 -2.79 4.06 19.77
CA ALA A 111 -2.59 3.86 18.35
C ALA A 111 -1.40 2.94 17.99
N VAL A 112 -0.61 2.50 18.97
CA VAL A 112 0.51 1.58 18.77
C VAL A 112 0.11 0.15 19.10
N ARG A 113 0.76 -0.81 18.42
CA ARG A 113 0.52 -2.24 18.66
C ARG A 113 1.36 -2.83 19.79
N GLU A 114 2.57 -2.30 20.00
CA GLU A 114 3.53 -2.81 20.96
C GLU A 114 3.51 -1.93 22.22
N PHE A 115 3.20 -2.55 23.34
CA PHE A 115 3.18 -1.88 24.63
C PHE A 115 4.55 -1.24 24.95
N GLY A 116 4.52 -0.04 25.52
CA GLY A 116 5.71 0.69 26.00
C GLY A 116 6.46 1.50 24.93
N VAL A 117 6.27 1.26 23.63
CA VAL A 117 6.96 2.00 22.56
C VAL A 117 6.84 3.52 22.71
N PRO A 118 5.69 4.11 23.10
CA PRO A 118 5.56 5.56 23.23
C PRO A 118 6.48 6.21 24.28
N ILE A 119 7.11 5.43 25.14
CA ILE A 119 8.11 5.97 26.10
C ILE A 119 9.35 6.52 25.37
N LEU A 120 9.62 6.02 24.17
CA LEU A 120 10.76 6.44 23.34
C LEU A 120 10.51 7.77 22.61
N TYR A 121 9.26 8.25 22.56
CA TYR A 121 8.89 9.50 21.90
C TYR A 121 8.90 10.66 22.87
N THR A 122 9.39 11.82 22.39
CA THR A 122 9.27 13.10 23.10
C THR A 122 7.88 13.72 22.88
N GLU A 123 7.31 13.47 21.68
CA GLU A 123 6.01 13.96 21.24
C GLU A 123 5.12 12.77 20.84
N LYS A 124 3.94 12.68 21.46
CA LYS A 124 2.98 11.58 21.27
C LYS A 124 1.69 12.12 20.66
N VAL A 125 1.39 11.66 19.45
CA VAL A 125 0.22 12.11 18.70
C VAL A 125 -0.95 11.16 18.91
N HIS A 126 -2.06 11.67 19.38
CA HIS A 126 -3.35 10.97 19.44
C HIS A 126 -3.98 11.05 18.05
N ALA A 127 -3.96 9.92 17.32
CA ALA A 127 -4.57 9.85 16.00
C ALA A 127 -6.10 9.92 16.09
N ASN A 128 -6.69 10.93 15.48
CA ASN A 128 -8.15 11.18 15.48
C ASN A 128 -8.80 10.76 14.15
N SER A 129 -8.04 10.74 13.08
CA SER A 129 -8.53 10.37 11.75
C SER A 129 -8.85 8.88 11.67
N SER A 130 -9.83 8.53 10.83
CA SER A 130 -10.20 7.13 10.61
C SER A 130 -9.19 6.41 9.71
N HIS A 131 -8.73 7.08 8.64
CA HIS A 131 -7.84 6.47 7.65
C HIS A 131 -6.37 6.54 8.09
N VAL A 132 -5.62 5.44 7.86
CA VAL A 132 -4.21 5.34 8.30
C VAL A 132 -3.29 6.37 7.62
N ALA A 133 -3.59 6.78 6.38
CA ALA A 133 -2.81 7.83 5.72
C ALA A 133 -3.02 9.20 6.38
N ASP A 134 -4.24 9.52 6.80
CA ASP A 134 -4.54 10.74 7.54
C ASP A 134 -3.92 10.71 8.93
N GLN A 135 -3.96 9.56 9.62
CA GLN A 135 -3.26 9.36 10.90
C GLN A 135 -1.76 9.63 10.75
N ASN A 136 -1.14 9.13 9.68
CA ASN A 136 0.26 9.46 9.35
C ASN A 136 0.44 10.96 9.12
N GLY A 137 -0.50 11.61 8.42
CA GLY A 137 -0.52 13.05 8.24
C GLY A 137 -0.49 13.84 9.54
N GLU A 138 -1.21 13.38 10.58
CA GLU A 138 -1.20 14.01 11.90
C GLU A 138 0.19 14.03 12.55
N LEU A 139 1.04 13.01 12.29
CA LEU A 139 2.44 13.04 12.73
C LEU A 139 3.24 14.12 12.00
N SER A 140 3.03 14.28 10.69
CA SER A 140 3.67 15.34 9.91
C SER A 140 3.23 16.74 10.35
N LEU A 141 1.94 16.94 10.64
CA LEU A 141 1.43 18.20 11.18
C LEU A 141 2.08 18.51 12.53
N ARG A 142 2.28 17.50 13.39
CA ARG A 142 2.99 17.69 14.67
C ARG A 142 4.45 18.06 14.47
N ALA A 143 5.09 17.60 13.38
CA ALA A 143 6.44 18.00 12.99
C ALA A 143 6.51 19.41 12.38
N GLY A 144 5.38 20.09 12.24
CA GLY A 144 5.25 21.45 11.71
C GLY A 144 4.90 21.53 10.23
N ALA A 145 4.47 20.43 9.59
CA ALA A 145 3.90 20.51 8.26
C ALA A 145 2.61 21.33 8.28
N LEU A 146 2.43 22.21 7.31
CA LEU A 146 1.27 23.11 7.19
C LEU A 146 0.30 22.66 6.09
N ALA A 147 0.80 21.91 5.10
CA ALA A 147 0.00 21.41 4.00
C ALA A 147 -0.89 20.24 4.46
N PRO A 148 -2.13 20.14 3.95
CA PRO A 148 -2.96 18.97 4.14
C PRO A 148 -2.30 17.74 3.49
N VAL A 149 -2.73 16.54 3.93
CA VAL A 149 -2.26 15.29 3.34
C VAL A 149 -2.68 15.25 1.86
N ALA A 150 -1.69 15.17 0.98
CA ALA A 150 -1.87 15.28 -0.47
C ALA A 150 -1.95 13.91 -1.15
N GLU A 151 -2.50 13.87 -2.35
CA GLU A 151 -2.42 12.72 -3.24
C GLU A 151 -0.97 12.47 -3.68
N VAL A 152 -0.62 11.22 -3.84
CA VAL A 152 0.74 10.81 -4.24
C VAL A 152 0.68 10.04 -5.54
N HIS A 153 1.47 10.46 -6.50
CA HIS A 153 1.69 9.74 -7.75
C HIS A 153 3.15 9.28 -7.81
N ILE A 154 3.34 7.97 -7.80
CA ILE A 154 4.65 7.36 -8.01
C ILE A 154 4.74 6.79 -9.43
N GLN A 155 5.97 6.58 -9.90
CA GLN A 155 6.21 6.00 -11.22
C GLN A 155 7.10 4.76 -11.08
N PRO A 156 6.90 3.73 -11.92
CA PRO A 156 7.85 2.63 -12.01
C PRO A 156 9.21 3.14 -12.50
N PRO A 157 10.32 2.44 -12.15
CA PRO A 157 11.62 2.78 -12.72
C PRO A 157 11.58 2.68 -14.26
N PRO A 158 12.10 3.65 -15.02
CA PRO A 158 11.99 3.66 -16.48
C PRO A 158 12.51 2.40 -17.17
N VAL A 159 13.61 1.82 -16.67
CA VAL A 159 14.20 0.58 -17.21
C VAL A 159 13.26 -0.61 -17.03
N ASP A 160 12.65 -0.74 -15.86
CA ASP A 160 11.68 -1.82 -15.57
C ASP A 160 10.41 -1.63 -16.41
N ASP A 161 9.97 -0.39 -16.58
CA ASP A 161 8.77 -0.04 -17.33
C ASP A 161 8.92 -0.38 -18.82
N GLU A 162 10.02 0.05 -19.44
CA GLU A 162 10.31 -0.26 -20.84
C GLU A 162 10.45 -1.79 -21.07
N ALA A 163 11.16 -2.49 -20.21
CA ALA A 163 11.34 -3.94 -20.31
C ALA A 163 10.00 -4.67 -20.15
N PHE A 164 9.14 -4.21 -19.24
CA PHE A 164 7.84 -4.81 -19.02
C PHE A 164 6.88 -4.58 -20.21
N LEU A 165 6.83 -3.39 -20.78
CA LEU A 165 6.02 -3.11 -21.96
C LEU A 165 6.44 -3.96 -23.15
N LYS A 166 7.75 -4.15 -23.39
CA LYS A 166 8.27 -5.08 -24.39
C LYS A 166 7.84 -6.53 -24.12
N TYR A 167 7.84 -6.95 -22.87
CA TYR A 167 7.40 -8.28 -22.45
C TYR A 167 5.91 -8.52 -22.77
N LEU A 168 5.04 -7.54 -22.52
CA LEU A 168 3.60 -7.60 -22.84
C LEU A 168 3.37 -7.61 -24.36
N SER A 169 3.98 -6.69 -25.10
CA SER A 169 3.86 -6.57 -26.55
C SER A 169 4.26 -7.87 -27.25
N ALA A 170 5.36 -8.51 -26.85
CA ALA A 170 5.79 -9.81 -27.37
C ALA A 170 4.78 -10.95 -27.15
N ARG A 171 3.79 -10.76 -26.26
CA ARG A 171 2.68 -11.71 -25.99
C ARG A 171 1.34 -11.27 -26.52
N GLY A 172 1.31 -10.18 -27.29
CA GLY A 172 0.07 -9.60 -27.83
C GLY A 172 -0.89 -9.13 -26.73
N VAL A 173 -0.35 -8.61 -25.62
CA VAL A 173 -1.14 -8.11 -24.49
C VAL A 173 -1.05 -6.60 -24.45
N ASP A 174 -2.05 -5.92 -25.02
CA ASP A 174 -2.10 -4.45 -25.06
C ASP A 174 -2.96 -3.88 -23.92
N ARG A 175 -4.09 -4.52 -23.62
CA ARG A 175 -5.04 -4.09 -22.59
C ARG A 175 -5.36 -5.27 -21.67
N TYR A 176 -5.31 -5.03 -20.37
CA TYR A 176 -5.49 -6.10 -19.38
C TYR A 176 -6.00 -5.60 -18.04
N VAL A 177 -6.61 -6.52 -17.29
CA VAL A 177 -7.00 -6.35 -15.88
C VAL A 177 -6.07 -7.18 -15.02
N VAL A 178 -5.56 -6.60 -13.93
CA VAL A 178 -4.75 -7.33 -12.95
C VAL A 178 -5.65 -7.92 -11.87
N LEU A 179 -5.50 -9.21 -11.62
CA LEU A 179 -6.15 -9.93 -10.55
C LEU A 179 -5.11 -10.28 -9.48
N SER A 180 -5.31 -9.80 -8.24
CA SER A 180 -4.44 -10.06 -7.09
C SER A 180 -5.17 -10.91 -6.04
N PRO A 181 -5.19 -12.25 -6.18
CA PRO A 181 -5.91 -13.14 -5.28
C PRO A 181 -5.22 -13.34 -3.94
N GLY A 182 -3.93 -13.00 -3.84
CA GLY A 182 -3.10 -13.20 -2.68
C GLY A 182 -3.31 -12.18 -1.57
N GLY A 183 -2.63 -12.40 -0.47
CA GLY A 183 -2.61 -11.46 0.65
C GLY A 183 -1.90 -12.01 1.88
N GLY A 184 -1.44 -11.14 2.76
CA GLY A 184 -0.69 -11.52 3.96
C GLY A 184 -1.45 -12.43 4.94
N TRP A 185 -2.78 -12.51 4.84
CA TRP A 185 -3.64 -13.42 5.63
C TRP A 185 -4.72 -13.99 4.73
N ARG A 186 -4.93 -15.30 4.80
CA ARG A 186 -5.98 -15.97 4.00
C ARG A 186 -7.39 -15.47 4.35
N SER A 187 -7.65 -15.08 5.59
CA SER A 187 -8.97 -14.59 6.02
C SER A 187 -9.46 -13.34 5.29
N LYS A 188 -8.58 -12.52 4.74
CA LYS A 188 -8.96 -11.34 3.95
C LYS A 188 -8.86 -11.55 2.43
N CYS A 189 -8.56 -12.76 1.99
CA CYS A 189 -8.48 -13.09 0.57
C CYS A 189 -9.85 -13.56 0.07
N TRP A 190 -10.24 -13.08 -1.10
CA TRP A 190 -11.37 -13.62 -1.83
C TRP A 190 -10.99 -14.96 -2.43
N PRO A 191 -11.92 -15.95 -2.54
CA PRO A 191 -11.59 -17.27 -3.06
C PRO A 191 -10.94 -17.22 -4.44
N PRO A 192 -9.80 -17.89 -4.67
CA PRO A 192 -9.09 -17.83 -5.95
C PRO A 192 -9.93 -18.40 -7.10
N GLU A 193 -10.83 -19.34 -6.84
CA GLU A 193 -11.76 -19.91 -7.83
C GLU A 193 -12.71 -18.85 -8.38
N ARG A 194 -13.13 -17.89 -7.55
CA ARG A 194 -13.96 -16.76 -7.98
C ARG A 194 -13.19 -15.78 -8.87
N PHE A 195 -11.88 -15.61 -8.67
CA PHE A 195 -11.04 -14.86 -9.61
C PHE A 195 -10.94 -15.56 -10.97
N GLY A 196 -10.94 -16.90 -11.01
CA GLY A 196 -11.02 -17.66 -12.28
C GLY A 196 -12.32 -17.40 -13.02
N THR A 197 -13.46 -17.48 -12.33
CA THR A 197 -14.78 -17.16 -12.91
C THR A 197 -14.83 -15.70 -13.39
N LEU A 198 -14.30 -14.76 -12.60
CA LEU A 198 -14.20 -13.34 -12.97
C LEU A 198 -13.35 -13.15 -14.24
N CYS A 199 -12.20 -13.84 -14.34
CA CYS A 199 -11.32 -13.82 -15.50
C CYS A 199 -12.08 -14.21 -16.77
N ARG A 200 -12.87 -15.29 -16.75
CA ARG A 200 -13.71 -15.70 -17.86
C ARG A 200 -14.71 -14.60 -18.24
N MET A 201 -15.46 -14.05 -17.27
CA MET A 201 -16.45 -13.00 -17.54
C MET A 201 -15.81 -11.75 -18.17
N ILE A 202 -14.62 -11.36 -17.71
CA ILE A 202 -13.86 -10.23 -18.28
C ILE A 202 -13.46 -10.52 -19.73
N SER A 203 -12.92 -11.71 -19.99
CA SER A 203 -12.50 -12.11 -21.33
C SER A 203 -13.67 -12.13 -22.29
N ASP A 204 -14.77 -12.80 -21.91
CA ASP A 204 -15.95 -13.00 -22.78
C ASP A 204 -16.70 -11.69 -23.07
N SER A 205 -16.81 -10.81 -22.06
CA SER A 205 -17.68 -9.62 -22.18
C SER A 205 -16.94 -8.32 -22.49
N LEU A 206 -15.65 -8.23 -22.15
CA LEU A 206 -14.88 -7.01 -22.33
C LEU A 206 -13.72 -7.17 -23.33
N SER A 207 -13.45 -8.40 -23.80
CA SER A 207 -12.31 -8.73 -24.68
C SER A 207 -10.97 -8.27 -24.10
N LEU A 208 -10.83 -8.32 -22.76
CA LEU A 208 -9.60 -7.96 -22.05
C LEU A 208 -8.89 -9.21 -21.54
N ARG A 209 -7.56 -9.18 -21.59
CA ARG A 209 -6.75 -10.21 -20.93
C ARG A 209 -6.75 -10.02 -19.42
N CYS A 210 -6.61 -11.12 -18.69
CA CYS A 210 -6.34 -11.07 -17.26
C CYS A 210 -4.89 -11.43 -16.97
N VAL A 211 -4.27 -10.71 -16.03
CA VAL A 211 -2.96 -11.02 -15.48
C VAL A 211 -3.12 -11.34 -14.00
N VAL A 212 -2.77 -12.54 -13.59
CA VAL A 212 -2.83 -12.98 -12.19
C VAL A 212 -1.50 -12.68 -11.52
N ASN A 213 -1.51 -11.72 -10.60
CA ASN A 213 -0.35 -11.38 -9.79
C ASN A 213 -0.35 -12.21 -8.50
N TYR A 214 0.77 -12.86 -8.19
CA TYR A 214 0.98 -13.61 -6.96
C TYR A 214 2.40 -13.42 -6.44
N GLY A 215 2.57 -13.54 -5.13
CA GLY A 215 3.84 -13.33 -4.45
C GLY A 215 4.48 -14.62 -3.93
N PRO A 216 5.65 -14.51 -3.29
CA PRO A 216 6.30 -15.66 -2.66
C PRO A 216 5.39 -16.34 -1.63
N GLY A 217 5.30 -17.68 -1.71
CA GLY A 217 4.43 -18.50 -0.83
C GLY A 217 2.96 -18.53 -1.24
N GLU A 218 2.64 -18.04 -2.44
CA GLU A 218 1.30 -18.04 -3.02
C GLU A 218 1.22 -18.92 -4.29
N ASP A 219 2.13 -19.87 -4.44
CA ASP A 219 2.30 -20.69 -5.65
C ASP A 219 1.10 -21.60 -5.97
N ASP A 220 0.20 -21.82 -4.99
CA ASP A 220 -1.05 -22.55 -5.17
C ASP A 220 -2.16 -21.72 -5.85
N LEU A 221 -2.09 -20.39 -5.79
CA LEU A 221 -3.15 -19.51 -6.28
C LEU A 221 -3.30 -19.54 -7.81
N PRO A 222 -2.23 -19.47 -8.62
CA PRO A 222 -2.34 -19.52 -10.08
C PRO A 222 -3.09 -20.73 -10.58
N ALA A 223 -2.80 -21.92 -10.04
CA ALA A 223 -3.46 -23.16 -10.45
C ALA A 223 -4.98 -23.15 -10.13
N LYS A 224 -5.36 -22.61 -8.97
CA LYS A 224 -6.78 -22.50 -8.56
C LYS A 224 -7.53 -21.50 -9.43
N VAL A 225 -6.92 -20.35 -9.77
CA VAL A 225 -7.52 -19.38 -10.67
C VAL A 225 -7.69 -19.99 -12.06
N ARG A 226 -6.65 -20.62 -12.62
CA ARG A 226 -6.72 -21.27 -13.95
C ARG A 226 -7.77 -22.39 -13.98
N GLY A 227 -7.83 -23.22 -12.95
CA GLY A 227 -8.80 -24.31 -12.86
C GLY A 227 -10.25 -23.87 -12.93
N SER A 228 -10.56 -22.61 -12.66
CA SER A 228 -11.90 -22.01 -12.68
C SER A 228 -12.09 -20.98 -13.81
N SER A 229 -11.10 -20.79 -14.68
CA SER A 229 -11.15 -19.79 -15.77
C SER A 229 -11.57 -20.39 -17.12
N SER A 230 -11.91 -21.69 -17.18
CA SER A 230 -12.25 -22.42 -18.41
C SER A 230 -11.14 -22.28 -19.46
N ASP A 231 -11.50 -22.00 -20.73
CA ASP A 231 -10.57 -21.90 -21.85
C ASP A 231 -9.78 -20.57 -21.88
N THR A 232 -10.06 -19.63 -20.95
CA THR A 232 -9.27 -18.42 -20.83
C THR A 232 -7.97 -18.75 -20.11
N ASP A 233 -6.83 -18.48 -20.73
CA ASP A 233 -5.51 -18.66 -20.11
C ASP A 233 -4.97 -17.32 -19.60
N PRO A 234 -5.20 -16.98 -18.31
CA PRO A 234 -4.67 -15.76 -17.75
C PRO A 234 -3.15 -15.78 -17.72
N LEU A 235 -2.51 -14.66 -18.05
CA LEU A 235 -1.10 -14.50 -17.89
C LEU A 235 -0.75 -14.53 -16.39
N LEU A 236 0.25 -15.32 -16.01
CA LEU A 236 0.74 -15.38 -14.64
C LEU A 236 1.91 -14.46 -14.44
N PHE A 237 1.91 -13.71 -13.36
CA PHE A 237 2.97 -12.79 -13.03
C PHE A 237 3.44 -12.99 -11.58
N ASN A 238 4.73 -13.30 -11.41
CA ASN A 238 5.43 -13.34 -10.13
C ASN A 238 6.77 -12.63 -10.32
N GLY A 239 6.72 -11.31 -10.32
CA GLY A 239 7.88 -10.47 -10.58
C GLY A 239 8.36 -9.71 -9.36
N GLU A 240 9.56 -9.14 -9.49
CA GLU A 240 10.11 -8.19 -8.52
C GLU A 240 9.30 -6.88 -8.50
N LEU A 241 9.64 -6.01 -7.56
CA LEU A 241 8.87 -4.79 -7.30
C LEU A 241 8.81 -3.83 -8.50
N GLY A 242 9.90 -3.63 -9.23
CA GLY A 242 9.93 -2.74 -10.40
C GLY A 242 8.97 -3.20 -11.50
N PRO A 243 9.10 -4.42 -12.02
CA PRO A 243 8.14 -5.00 -12.97
C PRO A 243 6.70 -5.07 -12.43
N LEU A 244 6.49 -5.29 -11.10
CA LEU A 244 5.17 -5.21 -10.49
C LEU A 244 4.59 -3.79 -10.56
N MET A 245 5.39 -2.76 -10.34
CA MET A 245 4.95 -1.38 -10.49
C MET A 245 4.49 -1.10 -11.93
N SER A 246 5.25 -1.56 -12.92
CA SER A 246 4.88 -1.44 -14.34
C SER A 246 3.60 -2.21 -14.67
N LEU A 247 3.48 -3.45 -14.20
CA LEU A 247 2.25 -4.24 -14.35
C LEU A 247 1.02 -3.49 -13.82
N LEU A 248 1.11 -2.94 -12.62
CA LEU A 248 0.00 -2.24 -12.00
C LEU A 248 -0.29 -0.90 -12.68
N ARG A 249 0.75 -0.16 -13.10
CA ARG A 249 0.63 1.17 -13.71
C ARG A 249 -0.13 1.16 -15.04
N HIS A 250 0.08 0.14 -15.86
CA HIS A 250 -0.50 0.04 -17.21
C HIS A 250 -1.78 -0.79 -17.25
N ALA A 251 -2.26 -1.31 -16.13
CA ALA A 251 -3.52 -2.04 -16.09
C ALA A 251 -4.74 -1.10 -16.30
N GLU A 252 -5.77 -1.61 -16.96
CA GLU A 252 -7.07 -0.93 -17.03
C GLU A 252 -7.73 -0.82 -15.65
N CYS A 253 -7.55 -1.87 -14.83
CA CYS A 253 -8.08 -1.98 -13.48
C CYS A 253 -7.29 -3.03 -12.71
N VAL A 254 -7.18 -2.85 -11.39
CA VAL A 254 -6.63 -3.85 -10.48
C VAL A 254 -7.73 -4.33 -9.52
N VAL A 255 -7.95 -5.64 -9.46
CA VAL A 255 -8.92 -6.28 -8.56
C VAL A 255 -8.17 -7.03 -7.47
N GLY A 256 -8.46 -6.73 -6.21
CA GLY A 256 -7.80 -7.41 -5.10
C GLY A 256 -8.37 -7.03 -3.73
N GLY A 257 -7.93 -7.74 -2.71
CA GLY A 257 -8.26 -7.43 -1.31
C GLY A 257 -7.39 -6.31 -0.73
N ASP A 258 -7.53 -6.06 0.59
CA ASP A 258 -6.68 -5.13 1.38
C ASP A 258 -5.22 -5.63 1.41
N THR A 259 -4.46 -5.36 0.37
CA THR A 259 -3.10 -5.87 0.15
C THR A 259 -2.16 -4.82 -0.43
N GLY A 260 -0.85 -5.07 -0.30
CA GLY A 260 0.17 -4.16 -0.83
C GLY A 260 -0.01 -3.80 -2.32
N PRO A 261 -0.21 -4.77 -3.22
CA PRO A 261 -0.44 -4.48 -4.65
C PRO A 261 -1.64 -3.57 -4.92
N LEU A 262 -2.75 -3.71 -4.18
CA LEU A 262 -3.90 -2.83 -4.32
C LEU A 262 -3.54 -1.37 -4.01
N HIS A 263 -2.90 -1.13 -2.86
CA HIS A 263 -2.50 0.23 -2.46
C HIS A 263 -1.44 0.80 -3.39
N LEU A 264 -0.54 -0.04 -3.88
CA LEU A 264 0.47 0.35 -4.87
C LEU A 264 -0.18 0.79 -6.20
N ALA A 265 -1.22 0.07 -6.66
CA ALA A 265 -1.97 0.45 -7.86
C ALA A 265 -2.61 1.84 -7.70
N VAL A 266 -3.22 2.12 -6.54
CA VAL A 266 -3.78 3.45 -6.23
C VAL A 266 -2.71 4.54 -6.31
N ALA A 267 -1.54 4.34 -5.71
CA ALA A 267 -0.44 5.31 -5.73
C ALA A 267 0.18 5.48 -7.13
N LEU A 268 0.07 4.48 -7.99
CA LEU A 268 0.46 4.54 -9.40
C LEU A 268 -0.61 5.23 -10.30
N GLY A 269 -1.75 5.64 -9.74
CA GLY A 269 -2.84 6.26 -10.47
C GLY A 269 -3.74 5.29 -11.23
N THR A 270 -3.66 3.99 -10.92
CA THR A 270 -4.47 2.96 -11.56
C THR A 270 -5.75 2.73 -10.79
N PRO A 271 -6.92 2.72 -11.44
CA PRO A 271 -8.20 2.41 -10.80
C PRO A 271 -8.24 1.02 -10.20
N VAL A 272 -8.96 0.87 -9.08
CA VAL A 272 -9.07 -0.41 -8.40
C VAL A 272 -10.50 -0.82 -8.10
N VAL A 273 -10.73 -2.13 -8.11
CA VAL A 273 -11.89 -2.76 -7.47
C VAL A 273 -11.39 -3.48 -6.22
N ALA A 274 -11.64 -2.87 -5.08
CA ALA A 274 -11.12 -3.28 -3.79
C ALA A 274 -12.15 -4.15 -3.03
N LEU A 275 -11.73 -5.36 -2.64
CA LEU A 275 -12.58 -6.34 -1.98
C LEU A 275 -12.28 -6.36 -0.48
N PHE A 276 -13.24 -5.91 0.33
CA PHE A 276 -13.10 -5.81 1.77
C PHE A 276 -14.06 -6.75 2.50
N GLY A 277 -13.52 -7.68 3.24
CA GLY A 277 -14.26 -8.52 4.16
C GLY A 277 -14.04 -8.07 5.61
N PRO A 278 -13.19 -8.80 6.37
CA PRO A 278 -13.00 -8.53 7.81
C PRO A 278 -12.28 -7.21 8.11
N THR A 279 -11.57 -6.62 7.15
CA THR A 279 -10.88 -5.33 7.36
C THR A 279 -11.80 -4.14 7.05
N ASN A 280 -11.50 -2.98 7.63
CA ASN A 280 -12.34 -1.78 7.48
C ASN A 280 -11.80 -0.87 6.37
N PRO A 281 -12.54 -0.65 5.27
CA PRO A 281 -12.09 0.23 4.19
C PRO A 281 -12.01 1.70 4.62
N ALA A 282 -12.75 2.15 5.62
CA ALA A 282 -12.60 3.51 6.17
C ALA A 282 -11.22 3.72 6.81
N ARG A 283 -10.54 2.62 7.22
CA ARG A 283 -9.20 2.67 7.79
C ARG A 283 -8.10 2.41 6.77
N ASN A 284 -8.30 1.45 5.90
CA ASN A 284 -7.24 0.92 5.01
C ASN A 284 -7.69 0.88 3.53
N GLY A 285 -8.75 1.58 3.15
CA GLY A 285 -9.23 1.57 1.76
C GLY A 285 -8.28 2.25 0.77
N PRO A 286 -8.63 2.28 -0.52
CA PRO A 286 -7.94 3.10 -1.50
C PRO A 286 -7.89 4.56 -1.05
N TYR A 287 -6.70 5.19 -1.13
CA TYR A 287 -6.50 6.56 -0.66
C TYR A 287 -5.94 7.44 -1.78
N ARG A 288 -6.71 8.46 -2.17
CA ARG A 288 -6.33 9.46 -3.19
C ARG A 288 -6.34 10.88 -2.61
N GLY A 289 -5.81 11.03 -1.38
CA GLY A 289 -5.78 12.31 -0.68
C GLY A 289 -7.08 12.61 0.10
N ALA A 290 -7.03 13.65 0.93
CA ALA A 290 -8.11 14.02 1.84
C ALA A 290 -9.44 14.39 1.14
N LYS A 291 -9.41 14.74 -0.15
CA LYS A 291 -10.60 15.08 -0.96
C LYS A 291 -11.32 13.86 -1.54
N GLY A 292 -10.68 12.67 -1.54
CA GLY A 292 -11.21 11.44 -2.14
C GLY A 292 -11.91 10.47 -1.18
N ALA A 293 -11.88 10.74 0.12
CA ALA A 293 -12.44 9.84 1.13
C ALA A 293 -13.94 10.12 1.36
N VAL A 294 -14.81 9.46 0.60
CA VAL A 294 -16.25 9.43 0.93
C VAL A 294 -16.62 8.03 1.42
N ALA A 295 -16.66 7.88 2.74
CA ALA A 295 -17.24 6.72 3.37
C ALA A 295 -18.77 6.86 3.45
N THR A 296 -19.53 6.05 2.70
CA THR A 296 -20.96 5.92 2.91
C THR A 296 -21.28 4.65 3.71
N PRO A 297 -22.17 4.71 4.71
CA PRO A 297 -22.47 3.58 5.61
C PRO A 297 -23.36 2.49 5.02
N ARG A 298 -23.74 2.53 3.75
CA ARG A 298 -24.66 1.54 3.15
C ARG A 298 -23.96 0.64 2.17
N ALA A 299 -24.22 -0.65 2.37
CA ALA A 299 -23.85 -1.78 1.53
C ALA A 299 -23.52 -1.43 0.08
N ALA A 300 -22.36 -1.82 -0.36
CA ALA A 300 -21.96 -2.19 -1.69
C ALA A 300 -21.03 -1.27 -2.47
N ALA A 301 -20.99 0.04 -2.39
CA ALA A 301 -20.01 0.77 -3.19
C ALA A 301 -19.61 2.10 -2.56
N ILE A 302 -18.39 2.23 -2.13
CA ILE A 302 -17.77 3.55 -1.96
C ILE A 302 -17.21 3.89 -3.35
N ILE A 303 -17.73 4.92 -3.97
CA ILE A 303 -17.31 5.36 -5.28
C ILE A 303 -16.66 6.73 -5.08
N ASN A 304 -15.34 6.81 -5.21
CA ASN A 304 -14.76 8.00 -5.77
C ASN A 304 -14.76 7.83 -7.29
N SER A 305 -14.46 8.84 -8.07
CA SER A 305 -14.63 8.82 -9.53
C SER A 305 -13.86 7.69 -10.25
N GLU A 306 -12.96 6.99 -9.57
CA GLU A 306 -12.03 6.03 -10.18
C GLU A 306 -11.98 4.66 -9.49
N ASP A 307 -12.23 4.57 -8.16
CA ASP A 307 -12.12 3.33 -7.39
C ASP A 307 -13.48 2.83 -6.90
N ILE A 308 -13.67 1.52 -6.88
CA ILE A 308 -14.87 0.89 -6.31
C ILE A 308 -14.45 -0.01 -5.16
N VAL A 309 -15.09 0.17 -4.01
CA VAL A 309 -14.90 -0.69 -2.84
C VAL A 309 -16.14 -1.55 -2.64
N LEU A 310 -15.98 -2.86 -2.67
CA LEU A 310 -17.02 -3.83 -2.37
C LEU A 310 -16.78 -4.42 -0.99
N ARG A 311 -17.80 -4.36 -0.13
CA ARG A 311 -17.77 -4.94 1.21
C ARG A 311 -19.12 -5.60 1.50
N ALA A 312 -19.09 -6.76 2.13
CA ALA A 312 -20.33 -7.39 2.61
C ALA A 312 -21.04 -6.49 3.64
N PRO A 313 -22.36 -6.47 3.65
CA PRO A 313 -23.14 -5.72 4.65
C PRO A 313 -22.90 -6.29 6.06
N ASN A 314 -23.02 -5.43 7.09
CA ASN A 314 -23.00 -5.82 8.51
C ASN A 314 -21.74 -6.56 9.00
N VAL A 315 -20.59 -6.31 8.37
CA VAL A 315 -19.34 -6.98 8.74
C VAL A 315 -18.75 -6.34 10.00
N ILE A 316 -18.53 -7.15 11.02
CA ILE A 316 -17.72 -6.77 12.19
C ILE A 316 -16.24 -6.80 11.79
N THR A 317 -15.56 -5.67 11.97
CA THR A 317 -14.12 -5.58 11.68
C THR A 317 -13.33 -6.48 12.64
N THR A 318 -12.47 -7.33 12.07
CA THR A 318 -11.57 -8.18 12.85
C THR A 318 -10.19 -8.26 12.21
N HIS A 319 -9.18 -8.43 13.03
CA HIS A 319 -7.79 -8.67 12.60
C HIS A 319 -7.35 -10.11 12.89
N ALA A 320 -8.31 -11.01 13.16
CA ALA A 320 -8.02 -12.42 13.36
C ALA A 320 -7.44 -13.04 12.08
N ARG A 321 -6.27 -13.63 12.22
CA ARG A 321 -5.56 -14.29 11.13
C ARG A 321 -6.02 -15.73 11.04
N GLY A 322 -6.78 -16.06 9.99
CA GLY A 322 -7.23 -17.42 9.69
C GLY A 322 -6.58 -17.96 8.43
N ASN A 323 -6.62 -19.29 8.28
CA ASN A 323 -6.10 -20.01 7.10
C ASN A 323 -7.16 -20.18 6.00
N GLN A 324 -8.40 -19.73 6.22
CA GLN A 324 -9.51 -19.79 5.28
C GLN A 324 -10.06 -18.36 5.07
N PRO A 325 -10.70 -18.09 3.92
CA PRO A 325 -11.43 -16.84 3.70
C PRO A 325 -12.47 -16.62 4.81
N HIS A 326 -12.55 -15.40 5.32
CA HIS A 326 -13.59 -15.03 6.28
C HIS A 326 -14.97 -15.09 5.60
N PRO A 327 -16.06 -15.50 6.29
CA PRO A 327 -17.40 -15.57 5.72
C PRO A 327 -17.83 -14.32 4.95
N SER A 328 -17.48 -13.13 5.44
CA SER A 328 -17.76 -11.89 4.74
C SER A 328 -17.10 -11.75 3.36
N MET A 329 -15.96 -12.41 3.11
CA MET A 329 -15.38 -12.48 1.78
C MET A 329 -16.21 -13.35 0.84
N LEU A 330 -16.89 -14.36 1.39
CA LEU A 330 -17.75 -15.26 0.62
C LEU A 330 -19.09 -14.60 0.21
N GLU A 331 -19.51 -13.56 0.92
CA GLU A 331 -20.71 -12.78 0.57
C GLU A 331 -20.50 -11.89 -0.67
N ILE A 332 -19.27 -11.53 -1.02
CA ILE A 332 -18.97 -10.74 -2.22
C ILE A 332 -19.13 -11.63 -3.45
N GLN A 333 -20.19 -11.41 -4.23
CA GLN A 333 -20.52 -12.23 -5.39
C GLN A 333 -19.71 -11.82 -6.63
N VAL A 334 -19.43 -12.80 -7.50
CA VAL A 334 -18.60 -12.58 -8.72
C VAL A 334 -19.26 -11.56 -9.65
N ASP A 335 -20.58 -11.63 -9.83
CA ASP A 335 -21.33 -10.69 -10.67
C ASP A 335 -21.17 -9.24 -10.21
N ALA A 336 -21.20 -9.00 -8.89
CA ALA A 336 -20.99 -7.66 -8.33
C ALA A 336 -19.58 -7.14 -8.60
N VAL A 337 -18.56 -8.02 -8.52
CA VAL A 337 -17.17 -7.66 -8.83
C VAL A 337 -17.01 -7.39 -10.33
N PHE A 338 -17.61 -8.23 -11.18
CA PHE A 338 -17.60 -8.04 -12.63
C PHE A 338 -18.24 -6.71 -13.04
N GLU A 339 -19.41 -6.37 -12.50
CA GLU A 339 -20.08 -5.09 -12.77
C GLU A 339 -19.22 -3.88 -12.31
N ALA A 340 -18.52 -4.01 -11.19
CA ALA A 340 -17.58 -3.00 -10.74
C ALA A 340 -16.41 -2.83 -11.74
N VAL A 341 -15.80 -3.93 -12.18
CA VAL A 341 -14.74 -3.90 -13.21
C VAL A 341 -15.24 -3.27 -14.50
N ARG A 342 -16.42 -3.71 -15.00
CA ARG A 342 -17.04 -3.17 -16.21
C ARG A 342 -17.25 -1.66 -16.14
N ARG A 343 -17.69 -1.16 -14.99
CA ARG A 343 -17.91 0.27 -14.75
C ARG A 343 -16.60 1.06 -14.77
N VAL A 344 -15.58 0.56 -14.07
CA VAL A 344 -14.25 1.19 -14.01
C VAL A 344 -13.62 1.26 -15.40
N VAL A 345 -13.63 0.14 -16.15
CA VAL A 345 -13.04 0.07 -17.50
C VAL A 345 -13.76 0.97 -18.50
N LYS A 346 -15.10 1.02 -18.48
CA LYS A 346 -15.88 1.89 -19.36
C LYS A 346 -15.71 3.38 -19.05
N GLY A 347 -15.43 3.74 -17.81
CA GLY A 347 -15.19 5.13 -17.43
C GLY A 347 -13.86 5.68 -17.94
N ARG A 348 -12.97 4.82 -18.47
CA ARG A 348 -11.67 5.18 -19.08
C ARG A 348 -11.72 5.24 -20.63
N SER A 349 -12.74 4.65 -21.24
CA SER A 349 -12.95 4.67 -22.70
C SER A 349 -13.70 5.93 -23.10
#